data_c97347ebea60197a92836a734ded7efe
#
_entry.id   c97347ebea60197a92836a734ded7efe
#
_cell.length_a   1.000
_cell.length_b   1.000
_cell.length_c   1.000
_cell.angle_alpha   90.00
_cell.angle_beta   90.00
_cell.angle_gamma   90.00
#
_symmetry.space_group_name_H-M   'P 1'
#
loop_
_entity.id
_entity.type
_entity.pdbx_description
1 polymer ?
#
loop_
_entity_poly.entity_id
_entity_poly.type
_entity_poly.pdbx_seq_one_letter_code
_entity_poly.pdbx_strand_id
1 'polypeptide(L)'
;MTASERELIKETVADFVEREIRPAAAEADETQTFPEDVWDGLAELDLTGLTVSEEYGGFDADQVTYSVINEELARGDLSVATALSVHCLATACIERFGTDEHKSEWLPEMVNGRPVGAFALSEPDAGSNPREMTTEARREGDEYVINGKKQWITNGKRAGVIVLFAKTDRDDPDSITQFLVPKGTDGLEVGKKEDKLGLRASDTTSLRFDGARIPEENRLTEVGSGLKAAFSILTGGRIAIASQAVGVAEAALRDAIEYADEREQFGKPIADHQAISHKLADMATDVRAARLLTRDAAEKNEDGVDPMAASMAKYFASETAVDVANEAVQVHGGYGYTKDFDVERYYRDAKITTIYEGTSEIQKEIISRHL
;
A
#
# COMPACT_ATOMS: atom_id res chain seq x y z
N MET A 1 20.54 -7.63 6.52
CA MET A 1 21.21 -6.45 5.89
C MET A 1 21.86 -5.57 6.93
N THR A 2 23.04 -4.97 6.66
CA THR A 2 23.73 -4.07 7.59
C THR A 2 23.10 -2.66 7.56
N ALA A 3 23.32 -1.88 8.63
CA ALA A 3 22.83 -0.49 8.68
C ALA A 3 23.42 0.39 7.55
N SER A 4 24.67 0.14 7.14
CA SER A 4 25.33 0.90 6.05
C SER A 4 24.76 0.56 4.68
N GLU A 5 24.44 -0.72 4.41
CA GLU A 5 23.78 -1.14 3.17
C GLU A 5 22.38 -0.54 3.08
N ARG A 6 21.62 -0.58 4.17
CA ARG A 6 20.27 0.02 4.23
C ARG A 6 20.28 1.52 3.98
N GLU A 7 21.29 2.25 4.51
CA GLU A 7 21.40 3.69 4.23
C GLU A 7 21.71 3.98 2.76
N LEU A 8 22.60 3.19 2.13
CA LEU A 8 22.89 3.34 0.69
C LEU A 8 21.66 3.08 -0.18
N ILE A 9 20.86 2.06 0.14
CA ILE A 9 19.61 1.78 -0.56
C ILE A 9 18.64 2.93 -0.40
N LYS A 10 18.49 3.44 0.83
CA LYS A 10 17.65 4.59 1.12
C LYS A 10 18.07 5.82 0.29
N GLU A 11 19.37 6.14 0.24
CA GLU A 11 19.88 7.24 -0.58
C GLU A 11 19.57 7.04 -2.07
N THR A 12 19.75 5.82 -2.59
CA THR A 12 19.44 5.49 -3.99
C THR A 12 17.95 5.68 -4.30
N VAL A 13 17.07 5.19 -3.42
CA VAL A 13 15.62 5.38 -3.57
C VAL A 13 15.23 6.84 -3.43
N ALA A 14 15.82 7.57 -2.48
CA ALA A 14 15.58 9.01 -2.29
C ALA A 14 15.97 9.81 -3.54
N ASP A 15 17.09 9.50 -4.16
CA ASP A 15 17.52 10.13 -5.41
C ASP A 15 16.54 9.86 -6.56
N PHE A 16 16.03 8.64 -6.68
CA PHE A 16 15.01 8.28 -7.66
C PHE A 16 13.69 9.01 -7.38
N VAL A 17 13.27 9.11 -6.13
CA VAL A 17 12.08 9.84 -5.71
C VAL A 17 12.15 11.31 -6.14
N GLU A 18 13.26 11.99 -5.89
CA GLU A 18 13.40 13.42 -6.23
C GLU A 18 13.50 13.66 -7.75
N ARG A 19 14.07 12.71 -8.50
CA ARG A 19 14.25 12.90 -9.96
C ARG A 19 13.06 12.47 -10.80
N GLU A 20 12.36 11.40 -10.39
CA GLU A 20 11.37 10.72 -11.24
C GLU A 20 9.97 10.74 -10.63
N ILE A 21 9.81 10.45 -9.33
CA ILE A 21 8.48 10.31 -8.71
C ILE A 21 7.86 11.67 -8.42
N ARG A 22 8.57 12.52 -7.65
CA ARG A 22 8.03 13.80 -7.20
C ARG A 22 7.65 14.73 -8.35
N PRO A 23 8.45 14.87 -9.43
CA PRO A 23 8.08 15.69 -10.59
C PRO A 23 6.85 15.18 -11.34
N ALA A 24 6.61 13.86 -11.38
CA ALA A 24 5.48 13.25 -12.07
C ALA A 24 4.17 13.32 -11.25
N ALA A 25 4.24 13.49 -9.92
CA ALA A 25 3.12 13.28 -9.01
C ALA A 25 1.95 14.24 -9.25
N ALA A 26 2.21 15.53 -9.49
CA ALA A 26 1.16 16.54 -9.72
C ALA A 26 0.36 16.26 -10.99
N GLU A 27 1.03 15.93 -12.11
CA GLU A 27 0.39 15.58 -13.38
C GLU A 27 -0.38 14.26 -13.26
N ALA A 28 0.19 13.26 -12.60
CA ALA A 28 -0.45 11.97 -12.36
C ALA A 28 -1.74 12.10 -11.55
N ASP A 29 -1.75 12.95 -10.50
CA ASP A 29 -2.95 13.28 -9.71
C ASP A 29 -3.99 14.01 -10.56
N GLU A 30 -3.57 15.05 -11.32
CA GLU A 30 -4.48 15.86 -12.15
C GLU A 30 -5.16 15.02 -13.23
N THR A 31 -4.37 14.25 -13.98
CA THR A 31 -4.85 13.37 -15.06
C THR A 31 -5.49 12.09 -14.57
N GLN A 32 -5.36 11.78 -13.28
CA GLN A 32 -5.77 10.53 -12.68
C GLN A 32 -5.14 9.32 -13.40
N THR A 33 -3.91 9.43 -13.85
CA THR A 33 -3.22 8.40 -14.62
C THR A 33 -1.99 7.93 -13.86
N PHE A 34 -1.83 6.61 -13.73
CA PHE A 34 -0.65 6.04 -13.09
C PHE A 34 0.59 6.28 -13.96
N PRO A 35 1.72 6.77 -13.40
CA PRO A 35 2.94 7.04 -14.16
C PRO A 35 3.69 5.72 -14.44
N GLU A 36 3.42 5.09 -15.60
CA GLU A 36 4.01 3.78 -15.96
C GLU A 36 5.54 3.85 -16.12
N ASP A 37 6.09 4.97 -16.58
CA ASP A 37 7.55 5.16 -16.69
C ASP A 37 8.22 5.10 -15.29
N VAL A 38 7.55 5.64 -14.27
CA VAL A 38 8.00 5.50 -12.86
C VAL A 38 7.98 4.05 -12.43
N TRP A 39 6.94 3.28 -12.82
CA TRP A 39 6.87 1.85 -12.51
C TRP A 39 8.00 1.07 -13.15
N ASP A 40 8.30 1.34 -14.40
CA ASP A 40 9.41 0.70 -15.11
C ASP A 40 10.75 1.07 -14.46
N GLY A 41 10.93 2.31 -14.00
CA GLY A 41 12.09 2.71 -13.19
C GLY A 41 12.19 2.02 -11.83
N LEU A 42 11.06 1.70 -11.17
CA LEU A 42 11.07 0.87 -9.95
C LEU A 42 11.57 -0.55 -10.25
N ALA A 43 11.19 -1.11 -11.40
CA ALA A 43 11.66 -2.43 -11.82
C ALA A 43 13.17 -2.42 -12.14
N GLU A 44 13.68 -1.38 -12.78
CA GLU A 44 15.12 -1.18 -13.05
C GLU A 44 15.96 -1.07 -11.76
N LEU A 45 15.35 -0.69 -10.65
CA LEU A 45 15.94 -0.63 -9.31
C LEU A 45 15.66 -1.89 -8.46
N ASP A 46 15.16 -2.97 -9.06
CA ASP A 46 14.78 -4.24 -8.42
C ASP A 46 13.69 -4.09 -7.33
N LEU A 47 13.00 -2.94 -7.26
CA LEU A 47 12.02 -2.67 -6.20
C LEU A 47 10.71 -3.43 -6.41
N THR A 48 10.37 -3.85 -7.62
CA THR A 48 9.20 -4.70 -7.88
C THR A 48 9.38 -6.13 -7.37
N GLY A 49 10.61 -6.57 -7.16
CA GLY A 49 10.98 -7.83 -6.51
C GLY A 49 11.36 -7.70 -5.03
N LEU A 50 11.04 -6.57 -4.39
CA LEU A 50 11.57 -6.16 -3.08
C LEU A 50 11.42 -7.22 -1.97
N THR A 51 10.28 -7.92 -1.92
CA THR A 51 9.98 -8.93 -0.89
C THR A 51 10.10 -10.36 -1.38
N VAL A 52 10.53 -10.57 -2.63
CA VAL A 52 10.71 -11.88 -3.24
C VAL A 52 12.13 -12.35 -2.97
N SER A 53 12.32 -13.65 -2.69
CA SER A 53 13.63 -14.23 -2.45
C SER A 53 14.56 -14.18 -3.67
N GLU A 54 15.86 -14.18 -3.42
CA GLU A 54 16.91 -14.20 -4.45
C GLU A 54 16.80 -15.39 -5.40
N GLU A 55 16.24 -16.53 -4.94
CA GLU A 55 16.00 -17.73 -5.74
C GLU A 55 15.16 -17.44 -6.98
N TYR A 56 14.19 -16.52 -6.87
CA TYR A 56 13.31 -16.11 -7.98
C TYR A 56 13.71 -14.76 -8.59
N GLY A 57 14.93 -14.28 -8.29
CA GLY A 57 15.47 -13.03 -8.81
C GLY A 57 15.05 -11.79 -8.02
N GLY A 58 14.46 -11.95 -6.84
CA GLY A 58 14.04 -10.85 -5.99
C GLY A 58 15.18 -10.26 -5.16
N PHE A 59 14.85 -9.18 -4.43
CA PHE A 59 15.79 -8.45 -3.58
C PHE A 59 15.92 -9.07 -2.17
N ASP A 60 14.93 -9.85 -1.73
CA ASP A 60 14.84 -10.47 -0.40
C ASP A 60 15.04 -9.47 0.76
N ALA A 61 14.35 -8.33 0.67
CA ALA A 61 14.46 -7.27 1.67
C ALA A 61 13.91 -7.71 3.02
N ASP A 62 14.68 -7.45 4.08
CA ASP A 62 14.17 -7.53 5.45
C ASP A 62 13.05 -6.48 5.68
N GLN A 63 12.22 -6.69 6.72
CA GLN A 63 11.05 -5.84 6.99
C GLN A 63 11.42 -4.40 7.31
N VAL A 64 12.59 -4.17 7.91
CA VAL A 64 13.09 -2.82 8.19
C VAL A 64 13.45 -2.11 6.88
N THR A 65 14.13 -2.79 5.97
CA THR A 65 14.46 -2.27 4.64
C THR A 65 13.20 -2.00 3.82
N TYR A 66 12.26 -2.96 3.81
CA TYR A 66 10.94 -2.77 3.18
C TYR A 66 10.21 -1.53 3.72
N SER A 67 10.24 -1.33 5.06
CA SER A 67 9.67 -0.16 5.71
C SER A 67 10.36 1.15 5.29
N VAL A 68 11.71 1.18 5.21
CA VAL A 68 12.48 2.36 4.77
C VAL A 68 12.12 2.75 3.34
N ILE A 69 12.07 1.79 2.43
CA ILE A 69 11.76 2.02 1.02
C ILE A 69 10.32 2.54 0.85
N ASN A 70 9.34 1.95 1.54
CA ASN A 70 7.96 2.43 1.51
C ASN A 70 7.81 3.88 2.02
N GLU A 71 8.57 4.26 3.04
CA GLU A 71 8.61 5.63 3.55
C GLU A 71 9.16 6.60 2.50
N GLU A 72 10.31 6.28 1.89
CA GLU A 72 10.92 7.14 0.86
C GLU A 72 10.02 7.27 -0.39
N LEU A 73 9.45 6.19 -0.90
CA LEU A 73 8.55 6.25 -2.06
C LEU A 73 7.31 7.11 -1.79
N ALA A 74 6.70 6.96 -0.61
CA ALA A 74 5.51 7.72 -0.24
C ALA A 74 5.81 9.22 0.00
N ARG A 75 7.07 9.57 0.29
CA ARG A 75 7.53 10.96 0.34
C ARG A 75 7.46 11.63 -1.04
N GLY A 76 7.60 10.86 -2.11
CA GLY A 76 7.41 11.34 -3.48
C GLY A 76 5.95 11.32 -3.94
N ASP A 77 5.32 10.14 -3.88
CA ASP A 77 3.91 9.94 -4.24
C ASP A 77 3.33 8.70 -3.54
N LEU A 78 2.27 8.91 -2.78
CA LEU A 78 1.59 7.82 -2.07
C LEU A 78 0.94 6.81 -3.02
N SER A 79 0.49 7.23 -4.22
CA SER A 79 -0.10 6.33 -5.20
C SER A 79 0.91 5.31 -5.74
N VAL A 80 2.15 5.75 -5.98
CA VAL A 80 3.26 4.88 -6.43
C VAL A 80 3.63 3.89 -5.32
N ALA A 81 3.83 4.38 -4.09
CA ALA A 81 4.15 3.52 -2.93
C ALA A 81 3.05 2.47 -2.68
N THR A 82 1.78 2.86 -2.76
CA THR A 82 0.64 1.96 -2.58
C THR A 82 0.57 0.91 -3.71
N ALA A 83 0.79 1.30 -4.96
CA ALA A 83 0.79 0.36 -6.08
C ALA A 83 1.89 -0.71 -5.93
N LEU A 84 3.08 -0.31 -5.48
CA LEU A 84 4.18 -1.22 -5.20
C LEU A 84 3.85 -2.15 -4.03
N SER A 85 3.36 -1.62 -2.91
CA SER A 85 3.05 -2.45 -1.74
C SER A 85 1.98 -3.51 -2.03
N VAL A 86 0.97 -3.20 -2.85
CA VAL A 86 -0.04 -4.19 -3.27
C VAL A 86 0.54 -5.23 -4.23
N HIS A 87 1.46 -4.85 -5.11
CA HIS A 87 2.22 -5.82 -5.91
C HIS A 87 3.03 -6.77 -5.02
N CYS A 88 3.72 -6.23 -4.00
CA CYS A 88 4.44 -7.04 -3.00
C CYS A 88 3.50 -7.96 -2.18
N LEU A 89 2.26 -7.55 -1.88
CA LEU A 89 1.28 -8.45 -1.25
C LEU A 89 0.96 -9.64 -2.16
N ALA A 90 0.80 -9.41 -3.46
CA ALA A 90 0.50 -10.48 -4.42
C ALA A 90 1.70 -11.44 -4.60
N THR A 91 2.91 -10.92 -4.75
CA THR A 91 4.13 -11.76 -4.85
C THR A 91 4.35 -12.57 -3.57
N ALA A 92 4.17 -11.95 -2.40
CA ALA A 92 4.28 -12.65 -1.11
C ALA A 92 3.22 -13.76 -0.94
N CYS A 93 2.00 -13.60 -1.49
CA CYS A 93 1.01 -14.68 -1.50
C CYS A 93 1.47 -15.86 -2.37
N ILE A 94 2.01 -15.59 -3.56
CA ILE A 94 2.51 -16.62 -4.46
C ILE A 94 3.70 -17.35 -3.84
N GLU A 95 4.67 -16.60 -3.32
CA GLU A 95 5.88 -17.18 -2.72
C GLU A 95 5.57 -18.03 -1.48
N ARG A 96 4.69 -17.56 -0.62
CA ARG A 96 4.43 -18.21 0.66
C ARG A 96 3.46 -19.38 0.58
N PHE A 97 2.50 -19.33 -0.35
CA PHE A 97 1.40 -20.30 -0.43
C PHE A 97 1.32 -21.04 -1.76
N GLY A 98 2.00 -20.56 -2.79
CA GLY A 98 2.04 -21.22 -4.09
C GLY A 98 2.87 -22.49 -4.08
N THR A 99 2.60 -23.39 -5.02
CA THR A 99 3.46 -24.53 -5.33
C THR A 99 4.75 -24.07 -6.00
N ASP A 100 5.73 -24.95 -6.15
CA ASP A 100 6.98 -24.61 -6.84
C ASP A 100 6.74 -24.24 -8.32
N GLU A 101 5.72 -24.83 -8.94
CA GLU A 101 5.27 -24.45 -10.28
C GLU A 101 4.73 -23.01 -10.31
N HIS A 102 3.86 -22.62 -9.35
CA HIS A 102 3.37 -21.24 -9.25
C HIS A 102 4.50 -20.23 -9.08
N LYS A 103 5.45 -20.53 -8.20
CA LYS A 103 6.58 -19.64 -7.93
C LYS A 103 7.46 -19.47 -9.16
N SER A 104 7.79 -20.59 -9.81
CA SER A 104 8.66 -20.61 -11.01
C SER A 104 8.00 -19.95 -12.23
N GLU A 105 6.66 -20.04 -12.35
CA GLU A 105 5.91 -19.43 -13.44
C GLU A 105 5.74 -17.91 -13.27
N TRP A 106 5.41 -17.46 -12.06
CA TRP A 106 4.95 -16.07 -11.86
C TRP A 106 6.02 -15.13 -11.30
N LEU A 107 6.81 -15.58 -10.30
CA LEU A 107 7.69 -14.66 -9.57
C LEU A 107 8.79 -14.04 -10.43
N PRO A 108 9.52 -14.78 -11.31
CA PRO A 108 10.59 -14.17 -12.09
C PRO A 108 10.14 -13.04 -13.02
N GLU A 109 8.94 -13.16 -13.59
CA GLU A 109 8.37 -12.12 -14.45
C GLU A 109 7.85 -10.93 -13.60
N MET A 110 7.20 -11.20 -12.46
CA MET A 110 6.68 -10.17 -11.55
C MET A 110 7.81 -9.34 -10.94
N VAL A 111 8.94 -9.94 -10.61
CA VAL A 111 10.16 -9.26 -10.13
C VAL A 111 10.67 -8.24 -11.14
N ASN A 112 10.54 -8.52 -12.44
CA ASN A 112 10.87 -7.57 -13.52
C ASN A 112 9.75 -6.54 -13.78
N GLY A 113 8.80 -6.39 -12.86
CA GLY A 113 7.74 -5.39 -12.87
C GLY A 113 6.45 -5.81 -13.57
N ARG A 114 6.45 -6.86 -14.37
CA ARG A 114 5.24 -7.34 -15.07
C ARG A 114 5.24 -8.86 -15.15
N PRO A 115 4.05 -9.51 -14.92
CA PRO A 115 2.73 -8.89 -14.69
C PRO A 115 2.62 -8.19 -13.33
N VAL A 116 1.91 -7.05 -13.29
CA VAL A 116 1.60 -6.37 -12.04
C VAL A 116 0.62 -7.22 -11.23
N GLY A 117 0.86 -7.36 -9.93
CA GLY A 117 -0.02 -8.08 -9.01
C GLY A 117 -1.11 -7.19 -8.40
N ALA A 118 -2.29 -7.78 -8.20
CA ALA A 118 -3.38 -7.20 -7.42
C ALA A 118 -3.86 -8.16 -6.33
N PHE A 119 -4.43 -7.60 -5.25
CA PHE A 119 -4.92 -8.34 -4.09
C PHE A 119 -6.43 -8.07 -3.92
N ALA A 120 -7.27 -9.07 -4.23
CA ALA A 120 -8.71 -8.93 -4.35
C ALA A 120 -9.46 -9.63 -3.20
N LEU A 121 -9.47 -9.00 -2.02
CA LEU A 121 -10.17 -9.47 -0.82
C LEU A 121 -11.53 -8.80 -0.65
N SER A 122 -11.56 -7.46 -0.65
CA SER A 122 -12.74 -6.65 -0.29
C SER A 122 -13.87 -6.74 -1.29
N GLU A 123 -15.11 -6.65 -0.77
CA GLU A 123 -16.34 -6.60 -1.56
C GLU A 123 -17.18 -5.37 -1.19
N PRO A 124 -18.19 -4.99 -1.97
CA PRO A 124 -19.03 -3.84 -1.64
C PRO A 124 -19.61 -3.87 -0.23
N ASP A 125 -20.00 -5.08 0.25
CA ASP A 125 -20.64 -5.27 1.55
C ASP A 125 -19.74 -6.01 2.57
N ALA A 126 -18.47 -6.33 2.20
CA ALA A 126 -17.52 -7.06 3.04
C ALA A 126 -16.12 -6.42 2.99
N GLY A 127 -15.90 -5.36 3.77
CA GLY A 127 -14.59 -4.70 3.96
C GLY A 127 -13.92 -5.14 5.27
N SER A 128 -14.31 -4.51 6.38
CA SER A 128 -13.74 -4.80 7.72
C SER A 128 -14.05 -6.19 8.24
N ASN A 129 -15.14 -6.82 7.75
CA ASN A 129 -15.46 -8.22 8.02
C ASN A 129 -15.41 -9.05 6.73
N PRO A 130 -14.24 -9.56 6.32
CA PRO A 130 -14.11 -10.34 5.09
C PRO A 130 -14.82 -11.70 5.13
N ARG A 131 -15.22 -12.21 6.31
CA ARG A 131 -16.01 -13.45 6.43
C ARG A 131 -17.39 -13.36 5.79
N GLU A 132 -17.90 -12.15 5.62
CA GLU A 132 -19.20 -11.88 4.96
C GLU A 132 -19.11 -11.80 3.44
N MET A 133 -17.94 -12.05 2.85
CA MET A 133 -17.81 -12.07 1.39
C MET A 133 -18.78 -13.05 0.75
N THR A 134 -19.22 -12.70 -0.45
CA THR A 134 -20.21 -13.46 -1.24
C THR A 134 -19.64 -14.04 -2.53
N THR A 135 -18.43 -13.62 -2.93
CA THR A 135 -17.73 -14.20 -4.08
C THR A 135 -17.50 -15.69 -3.83
N GLU A 136 -17.96 -16.50 -4.76
CA GLU A 136 -17.89 -17.96 -4.72
C GLU A 136 -16.95 -18.49 -5.81
N ALA A 137 -16.17 -19.51 -5.48
CA ALA A 137 -15.37 -20.31 -6.41
C ALA A 137 -15.79 -21.77 -6.26
N ARG A 138 -16.80 -22.16 -7.05
CA ARG A 138 -17.37 -23.53 -6.99
C ARG A 138 -16.55 -24.49 -7.85
N ARG A 139 -16.13 -25.61 -7.26
CA ARG A 139 -15.40 -26.65 -7.98
C ARG A 139 -16.33 -27.38 -8.97
N GLU A 140 -15.91 -27.47 -10.23
CA GLU A 140 -16.56 -28.25 -11.30
C GLU A 140 -15.51 -29.10 -12.03
N GLY A 141 -15.34 -30.35 -11.60
CA GLY A 141 -14.32 -31.24 -12.15
C GLY A 141 -12.91 -30.83 -11.71
N ASP A 142 -12.09 -30.46 -12.68
CA ASP A 142 -10.70 -29.97 -12.54
C ASP A 142 -10.59 -28.44 -12.66
N GLU A 143 -11.72 -27.73 -12.58
CA GLU A 143 -11.78 -26.26 -12.62
C GLU A 143 -12.55 -25.69 -11.43
N TYR A 144 -12.33 -24.39 -11.18
CA TYR A 144 -13.19 -23.55 -10.35
C TYR A 144 -13.96 -22.55 -11.21
N VAL A 145 -15.26 -22.45 -10.98
CA VAL A 145 -16.16 -21.46 -11.58
C VAL A 145 -16.41 -20.35 -10.58
N ILE A 146 -15.96 -19.14 -10.92
CA ILE A 146 -15.98 -17.98 -10.02
C ILE A 146 -17.14 -17.07 -10.38
N ASN A 147 -17.93 -16.69 -9.36
CA ASN A 147 -19.00 -15.70 -9.46
C ASN A 147 -18.93 -14.74 -8.28
N GLY A 148 -19.04 -13.43 -8.55
CA GLY A 148 -19.05 -12.42 -7.52
C GLY A 148 -18.50 -11.08 -7.96
N LYS A 149 -18.28 -10.19 -6.98
CA LYS A 149 -17.78 -8.85 -7.22
C LYS A 149 -16.77 -8.44 -6.14
N LYS A 150 -15.60 -7.94 -6.56
CA LYS A 150 -14.62 -7.31 -5.69
C LYS A 150 -14.63 -5.80 -5.87
N GLN A 151 -14.32 -5.07 -4.79
CA GLN A 151 -14.35 -3.61 -4.75
C GLN A 151 -13.06 -3.05 -4.15
N TRP A 152 -12.69 -1.86 -4.57
CA TRP A 152 -11.50 -1.13 -4.09
C TRP A 152 -10.17 -1.83 -4.41
N ILE A 153 -10.08 -2.48 -5.57
CA ILE A 153 -8.89 -3.26 -5.94
C ILE A 153 -7.84 -2.35 -6.56
N THR A 154 -6.79 -2.09 -5.79
CA THR A 154 -5.58 -1.39 -6.26
C THR A 154 -4.87 -2.22 -7.32
N ASN A 155 -4.31 -1.56 -8.33
CA ASN A 155 -3.77 -2.16 -9.54
C ASN A 155 -4.78 -2.94 -10.39
N GLY A 156 -6.08 -2.91 -10.09
CA GLY A 156 -7.05 -3.80 -10.71
C GLY A 156 -7.14 -3.67 -12.24
N LYS A 157 -6.92 -2.48 -12.80
CA LYS A 157 -6.86 -2.26 -14.26
C LYS A 157 -5.51 -2.65 -14.86
N ARG A 158 -4.41 -2.41 -14.12
CA ARG A 158 -3.01 -2.68 -14.53
C ARG A 158 -2.60 -4.12 -14.30
N ALA A 159 -3.25 -4.81 -13.33
CA ALA A 159 -2.88 -6.16 -12.94
C ALA A 159 -2.84 -7.11 -14.14
N GLY A 160 -1.79 -7.94 -14.21
CA GLY A 160 -1.71 -9.08 -15.10
C GLY A 160 -2.10 -10.38 -14.38
N VAL A 161 -2.02 -10.38 -13.03
CA VAL A 161 -2.46 -11.47 -12.17
C VAL A 161 -3.13 -10.93 -10.92
N ILE A 162 -4.20 -11.59 -10.47
CA ILE A 162 -5.00 -11.21 -9.31
C ILE A 162 -4.97 -12.35 -8.30
N VAL A 163 -4.54 -12.06 -7.06
CA VAL A 163 -4.74 -12.94 -5.92
C VAL A 163 -6.17 -12.71 -5.42
N LEU A 164 -7.07 -13.64 -5.75
CA LEU A 164 -8.48 -13.59 -5.43
C LEU A 164 -8.80 -14.40 -4.17
N PHE A 165 -9.63 -13.84 -3.31
CA PHE A 165 -10.23 -14.55 -2.19
C PHE A 165 -11.70 -14.84 -2.46
N ALA A 166 -12.10 -16.12 -2.39
CA ALA A 166 -13.46 -16.53 -2.63
C ALA A 166 -13.84 -17.70 -1.72
N LYS A 167 -15.13 -17.87 -1.44
CA LYS A 167 -15.67 -19.03 -0.73
C LYS A 167 -15.77 -20.21 -1.69
N THR A 168 -15.31 -21.37 -1.26
CA THR A 168 -15.53 -22.62 -2.00
C THR A 168 -16.87 -23.28 -1.67
N ASP A 169 -17.45 -22.89 -0.54
CA ASP A 169 -18.82 -23.20 -0.12
C ASP A 169 -19.47 -21.91 0.38
N ARG A 170 -20.53 -21.48 -0.28
CA ARG A 170 -21.22 -20.21 0.00
C ARG A 170 -21.80 -20.15 1.41
N ASP A 171 -22.24 -21.28 1.94
CA ASP A 171 -22.90 -21.37 3.23
C ASP A 171 -21.90 -21.55 4.39
N ASP A 172 -20.63 -21.84 4.08
CA ASP A 172 -19.56 -21.96 5.05
C ASP A 172 -18.69 -20.70 5.06
N PRO A 173 -18.74 -19.85 6.11
CA PRO A 173 -17.92 -18.66 6.26
C PRO A 173 -16.42 -18.96 6.40
N ASP A 174 -16.05 -20.19 6.74
CA ASP A 174 -14.66 -20.61 6.91
C ASP A 174 -14.08 -21.26 5.64
N SER A 175 -14.85 -21.35 4.53
CA SER A 175 -14.40 -21.92 3.26
C SER A 175 -13.55 -20.98 2.39
N ILE A 176 -13.20 -19.77 2.87
CA ILE A 176 -12.44 -18.77 2.11
C ILE A 176 -11.09 -19.33 1.71
N THR A 177 -10.79 -19.26 0.41
CA THR A 177 -9.62 -19.85 -0.24
C THR A 177 -8.97 -18.81 -1.17
N GLN A 178 -7.66 -18.90 -1.39
CA GLN A 178 -6.93 -18.03 -2.32
C GLN A 178 -6.77 -18.69 -3.68
N PHE A 179 -6.90 -17.89 -4.73
CA PHE A 179 -6.75 -18.31 -6.12
C PHE A 179 -5.90 -17.30 -6.90
N LEU A 180 -5.15 -17.79 -7.89
CA LEU A 180 -4.54 -16.96 -8.92
C LEU A 180 -5.49 -16.85 -10.11
N VAL A 181 -5.83 -15.62 -10.47
CA VAL A 181 -6.66 -15.33 -11.63
C VAL A 181 -5.86 -14.49 -12.61
N PRO A 182 -5.40 -15.08 -13.74
CA PRO A 182 -4.72 -14.30 -14.78
C PRO A 182 -5.64 -13.26 -15.41
N LYS A 183 -5.08 -12.13 -15.82
CA LYS A 183 -5.81 -11.16 -16.65
C LYS A 183 -6.20 -11.82 -17.98
N GLY A 184 -7.40 -11.58 -18.42
CA GLY A 184 -7.92 -12.17 -19.64
C GLY A 184 -8.65 -13.49 -19.44
N THR A 185 -8.80 -13.95 -18.19
CA THR A 185 -9.72 -15.04 -17.86
C THR A 185 -11.13 -14.69 -18.33
N ASP A 186 -11.73 -15.54 -19.16
CA ASP A 186 -13.10 -15.34 -19.65
C ASP A 186 -14.07 -15.24 -18.48
N GLY A 187 -14.97 -14.23 -18.51
CA GLY A 187 -15.89 -13.93 -17.41
C GLY A 187 -15.32 -13.01 -16.32
N LEU A 188 -14.07 -12.56 -16.43
CA LEU A 188 -13.52 -11.48 -15.61
C LEU A 188 -13.71 -10.14 -16.29
N GLU A 189 -14.45 -9.25 -15.66
CA GLU A 189 -14.66 -7.87 -16.09
C GLU A 189 -14.00 -6.88 -15.11
N VAL A 190 -13.16 -5.98 -15.63
CA VAL A 190 -12.57 -4.88 -14.84
C VAL A 190 -13.48 -3.67 -14.94
N GLY A 191 -13.92 -3.17 -13.80
CA GLY A 191 -14.78 -2.01 -13.70
C GLY A 191 -14.08 -0.69 -14.01
N LYS A 192 -14.83 0.39 -13.88
CA LYS A 192 -14.26 1.75 -14.03
C LYS A 192 -13.31 2.04 -12.89
N LYS A 193 -12.29 2.85 -13.19
CA LYS A 193 -11.47 3.47 -12.16
C LYS A 193 -12.33 4.37 -11.27
N GLU A 194 -12.15 4.24 -9.97
CA GLU A 194 -12.88 5.05 -8.99
C GLU A 194 -12.40 6.51 -9.01
N ASP A 195 -13.35 7.45 -8.97
CA ASP A 195 -13.08 8.88 -8.79
C ASP A 195 -12.93 9.16 -7.28
N LYS A 196 -11.70 9.32 -6.81
CA LYS A 196 -11.34 9.33 -5.39
C LYS A 196 -10.98 10.74 -4.92
N LEU A 197 -11.04 10.95 -3.60
CA LEU A 197 -10.56 12.15 -2.93
C LEU A 197 -9.05 12.34 -3.14
N GLY A 198 -8.27 11.32 -2.82
CA GLY A 198 -6.81 11.24 -2.93
C GLY A 198 -6.38 9.95 -3.62
N LEU A 199 -5.05 9.69 -3.69
CA LEU A 199 -4.47 8.60 -4.48
C LEU A 199 -5.05 8.57 -5.91
N ARG A 200 -5.24 9.73 -6.49
CA ARG A 200 -5.97 9.84 -7.75
C ARG A 200 -5.21 9.20 -8.92
N ALA A 201 -3.89 9.16 -8.85
CA ALA A 201 -3.07 8.42 -9.82
C ALA A 201 -3.24 6.90 -9.70
N SER A 202 -3.46 6.36 -8.50
CA SER A 202 -3.67 4.91 -8.29
C SER A 202 -4.92 4.40 -8.99
N ASP A 203 -4.80 3.29 -9.71
CA ASP A 203 -5.88 2.69 -10.49
C ASP A 203 -6.74 1.73 -9.63
N THR A 204 -7.50 2.27 -8.73
CA THR A 204 -8.42 1.50 -7.90
C THR A 204 -9.71 1.20 -8.67
N THR A 205 -10.09 -0.07 -8.80
CA THR A 205 -11.28 -0.50 -9.57
C THR A 205 -12.12 -1.53 -8.83
N SER A 206 -13.30 -1.83 -9.38
CA SER A 206 -14.04 -3.05 -9.06
C SER A 206 -13.69 -4.17 -10.06
N LEU A 207 -13.82 -5.42 -9.60
CA LEU A 207 -13.72 -6.62 -10.46
C LEU A 207 -15.03 -7.38 -10.37
N ARG A 208 -15.56 -7.84 -11.52
CA ARG A 208 -16.73 -8.69 -11.59
C ARG A 208 -16.35 -10.04 -12.22
N PHE A 209 -16.79 -11.09 -11.57
CA PHE A 209 -16.64 -12.46 -12.05
C PHE A 209 -18.04 -12.99 -12.39
N ASP A 210 -18.22 -13.44 -13.64
CA ASP A 210 -19.47 -13.96 -14.17
C ASP A 210 -19.19 -15.29 -14.88
N GLY A 211 -19.16 -16.37 -14.10
CA GLY A 211 -18.78 -17.68 -14.57
C GLY A 211 -17.32 -17.81 -14.98
N ALA A 212 -16.43 -17.00 -14.42
CA ALA A 212 -15.00 -17.04 -14.73
C ALA A 212 -14.41 -18.40 -14.34
N ARG A 213 -13.71 -19.07 -15.30
CA ARG A 213 -13.17 -20.41 -15.09
C ARG A 213 -11.66 -20.34 -14.96
N ILE A 214 -11.16 -20.99 -13.92
CA ILE A 214 -9.72 -21.19 -13.70
C ILE A 214 -9.45 -22.67 -13.41
N PRO A 215 -8.30 -23.21 -13.83
CA PRO A 215 -7.85 -24.56 -13.47
C PRO A 215 -7.75 -24.75 -11.95
N GLU A 216 -7.90 -26.00 -11.48
CA GLU A 216 -7.75 -26.33 -10.05
C GLU A 216 -6.38 -25.98 -9.52
N GLU A 217 -5.36 -26.13 -10.35
CA GLU A 217 -3.98 -25.79 -10.05
C GLU A 217 -3.77 -24.31 -9.70
N ASN A 218 -4.64 -23.39 -10.12
CA ASN A 218 -4.57 -21.97 -9.75
C ASN A 218 -5.00 -21.69 -8.29
N ARG A 219 -5.35 -22.71 -7.53
CA ARG A 219 -5.62 -22.57 -6.11
C ARG A 219 -4.31 -22.49 -5.32
N LEU A 220 -4.08 -21.35 -4.63
CA LEU A 220 -2.86 -21.11 -3.85
C LEU A 220 -2.86 -21.79 -2.47
N THR A 221 -4.01 -21.76 -1.77
CA THR A 221 -4.08 -22.31 -0.41
C THR A 221 -4.93 -23.57 -0.37
N GLU A 222 -4.79 -24.36 0.71
CA GLU A 222 -5.80 -25.35 1.02
C GLU A 222 -7.17 -24.71 1.19
N VAL A 223 -8.22 -25.46 0.86
CA VAL A 223 -9.62 -25.01 1.03
C VAL A 223 -9.85 -24.56 2.47
N GLY A 224 -10.42 -23.35 2.65
CA GLY A 224 -10.69 -22.75 3.95
C GLY A 224 -9.49 -22.09 4.64
N SER A 225 -8.29 -22.16 4.05
CA SER A 225 -7.09 -21.54 4.66
C SER A 225 -6.81 -20.10 4.17
N GLY A 226 -7.59 -19.60 3.22
CA GLY A 226 -7.33 -18.31 2.55
C GLY A 226 -7.38 -17.11 3.50
N LEU A 227 -8.32 -17.08 4.45
CA LEU A 227 -8.43 -15.95 5.37
C LEU A 227 -7.26 -15.89 6.38
N LYS A 228 -6.82 -17.05 6.87
CA LYS A 228 -5.63 -17.15 7.73
C LYS A 228 -4.38 -16.71 6.98
N ALA A 229 -4.26 -17.12 5.71
CA ALA A 229 -3.19 -16.70 4.83
C ALA A 229 -3.23 -15.18 4.59
N ALA A 230 -4.41 -14.59 4.29
CA ALA A 230 -4.59 -13.15 4.14
C ALA A 230 -4.05 -12.39 5.37
N PHE A 231 -4.51 -12.74 6.58
CA PHE A 231 -4.10 -12.02 7.78
C PHE A 231 -2.61 -12.12 8.09
N SER A 232 -1.94 -13.21 7.72
CA SER A 232 -0.49 -13.36 7.89
C SER A 232 0.31 -12.44 6.96
N ILE A 233 -0.20 -12.19 5.75
CA ILE A 233 0.39 -11.25 4.79
C ILE A 233 0.08 -9.80 5.16
N LEU A 234 -1.17 -9.52 5.53
CA LEU A 234 -1.64 -8.16 5.86
C LEU A 234 -0.96 -7.54 7.10
N THR A 235 -0.27 -8.32 7.94
CA THR A 235 0.53 -7.73 9.04
C THR A 235 1.72 -6.95 8.48
N GLY A 236 2.44 -7.50 7.51
CA GLY A 236 3.45 -6.76 6.76
C GLY A 236 2.87 -5.57 5.98
N GLY A 237 1.68 -5.75 5.39
CA GLY A 237 0.94 -4.68 4.72
C GLY A 237 0.65 -3.48 5.64
N ARG A 238 0.27 -3.71 6.90
CA ARG A 238 0.05 -2.63 7.89
C ARG A 238 1.33 -1.84 8.18
N ILE A 239 2.48 -2.52 8.25
CA ILE A 239 3.79 -1.87 8.44
C ILE A 239 4.13 -1.02 7.21
N ALA A 240 3.88 -1.53 6.00
CA ALA A 240 4.05 -0.75 4.77
C ALA A 240 3.20 0.52 4.77
N ILE A 241 1.91 0.43 5.14
CA ILE A 241 1.04 1.61 5.23
C ILE A 241 1.48 2.58 6.34
N ALA A 242 1.96 2.07 7.49
CA ALA A 242 2.53 2.92 8.53
C ALA A 242 3.74 3.71 8.00
N SER A 243 4.63 3.03 7.26
CA SER A 243 5.80 3.65 6.62
C SER A 243 5.40 4.69 5.58
N GLN A 244 4.43 4.37 4.73
CA GLN A 244 3.89 5.29 3.73
C GLN A 244 3.25 6.53 4.38
N ALA A 245 2.52 6.35 5.46
CA ALA A 245 1.94 7.46 6.23
C ALA A 245 3.03 8.38 6.81
N VAL A 246 4.13 7.79 7.35
CA VAL A 246 5.30 8.57 7.80
C VAL A 246 5.93 9.34 6.62
N GLY A 247 6.04 8.72 5.44
CA GLY A 247 6.59 9.37 4.24
C GLY A 247 5.78 10.59 3.81
N VAL A 248 4.45 10.48 3.76
CA VAL A 248 3.56 11.62 3.44
C VAL A 248 3.67 12.71 4.51
N ALA A 249 3.70 12.34 5.79
CA ALA A 249 3.85 13.31 6.89
C ALA A 249 5.20 14.04 6.81
N GLU A 250 6.28 13.34 6.48
CA GLU A 250 7.61 13.93 6.29
C GLU A 250 7.63 14.91 5.11
N ALA A 251 7.00 14.55 3.97
CA ALA A 251 6.88 15.45 2.82
C ALA A 251 6.11 16.73 3.20
N ALA A 252 4.98 16.57 3.88
CA ALA A 252 4.17 17.70 4.31
C ALA A 252 4.89 18.61 5.31
N LEU A 253 5.62 18.02 6.26
CA LEU A 253 6.45 18.75 7.22
C LEU A 253 7.57 19.53 6.53
N ARG A 254 8.31 18.88 5.63
CA ARG A 254 9.41 19.51 4.90
C ARG A 254 8.95 20.71 4.09
N ASP A 255 7.88 20.54 3.31
CA ASP A 255 7.35 21.61 2.48
C ASP A 255 6.77 22.76 3.34
N ALA A 256 6.19 22.44 4.52
CA ALA A 256 5.74 23.47 5.47
C ALA A 256 6.90 24.27 6.09
N ILE A 257 8.03 23.62 6.40
CA ILE A 257 9.25 24.30 6.91
C ILE A 257 9.82 25.22 5.83
N GLU A 258 10.02 24.71 4.62
CA GLU A 258 10.59 25.47 3.49
C GLU A 258 9.72 26.70 3.20
N TYR A 259 8.40 26.53 3.09
CA TYR A 259 7.49 27.65 2.90
C TYR A 259 7.54 28.66 4.05
N ALA A 260 7.60 28.20 5.30
CA ALA A 260 7.63 29.08 6.46
C ALA A 260 8.91 29.92 6.58
N ASP A 261 10.04 29.37 6.09
CA ASP A 261 11.31 30.07 6.06
C ASP A 261 11.37 31.14 4.94
N GLU A 262 10.72 30.90 3.81
CA GLU A 262 10.70 31.81 2.67
C GLU A 262 9.61 32.89 2.75
N ARG A 263 8.45 32.55 3.31
CA ARG A 263 7.29 33.44 3.37
C ARG A 263 7.44 34.49 4.45
N GLU A 264 7.44 35.77 4.07
CA GLU A 264 7.47 36.88 5.03
C GLU A 264 6.10 37.50 5.28
N GLN A 265 5.78 37.75 6.55
CA GLN A 265 4.69 38.58 7.00
C GLN A 265 5.06 39.31 8.29
N PHE A 266 4.54 40.53 8.46
CA PHE A 266 4.89 41.41 9.61
C PHE A 266 6.39 41.68 9.72
N GLY A 267 7.09 41.76 8.55
CA GLY A 267 8.49 42.15 8.44
C GLY A 267 9.53 41.07 8.77
N LYS A 268 9.13 39.78 8.80
CA LYS A 268 10.05 38.64 9.02
C LYS A 268 9.45 37.35 8.45
N PRO A 269 10.27 36.29 8.26
CA PRO A 269 9.77 34.96 7.90
C PRO A 269 8.67 34.50 8.86
N ILE A 270 7.67 33.79 8.35
CA ILE A 270 6.59 33.31 9.21
C ILE A 270 7.06 32.25 10.21
N ALA A 271 8.15 31.54 9.91
CA ALA A 271 8.83 30.63 10.84
C ALA A 271 9.25 31.32 12.15
N ASP A 272 9.57 32.63 12.14
CA ASP A 272 9.96 33.41 13.32
C ASP A 272 8.77 33.81 14.21
N HIS A 273 7.54 33.53 13.79
CA HIS A 273 6.37 33.71 14.62
C HIS A 273 6.12 32.48 15.48
N GLN A 274 6.06 32.65 16.81
CA GLN A 274 5.93 31.57 17.78
C GLN A 274 4.76 30.60 17.45
N ALA A 275 3.65 31.15 16.95
CA ALA A 275 2.50 30.34 16.57
C ALA A 275 2.79 29.36 15.42
N ILE A 276 3.70 29.70 14.51
CA ILE A 276 4.14 28.84 13.40
C ILE A 276 5.26 27.90 13.85
N SER A 277 6.30 28.43 14.52
CA SER A 277 7.42 27.59 14.98
C SER A 277 6.97 26.49 15.94
N HIS A 278 5.96 26.72 16.79
CA HIS A 278 5.43 25.68 17.66
C HIS A 278 4.65 24.61 16.88
N LYS A 279 3.87 24.99 15.85
CA LYS A 279 3.24 24.01 14.95
C LYS A 279 4.26 23.10 14.28
N LEU A 280 5.31 23.70 13.71
CA LEU A 280 6.40 22.93 13.07
C LEU A 280 7.09 21.99 14.06
N ALA A 281 7.28 22.41 15.30
CA ALA A 281 7.88 21.59 16.36
C ALA A 281 6.96 20.41 16.75
N ASP A 282 5.65 20.63 16.86
CA ASP A 282 4.68 19.58 17.13
C ASP A 282 4.65 18.57 15.97
N MET A 283 4.52 19.05 14.73
CA MET A 283 4.57 18.21 13.52
C MET A 283 5.83 17.33 13.47
N ALA A 284 7.01 17.94 13.70
CA ALA A 284 8.29 17.22 13.69
C ALA A 284 8.36 16.14 14.79
N THR A 285 7.82 16.44 15.97
CA THR A 285 7.76 15.50 17.10
C THR A 285 6.87 14.30 16.76
N ASP A 286 5.69 14.53 16.21
CA ASP A 286 4.72 13.51 15.88
C ASP A 286 5.21 12.61 14.73
N VAL A 287 5.81 13.19 13.67
CA VAL A 287 6.46 12.42 12.59
C VAL A 287 7.58 11.54 13.15
N ARG A 288 8.41 12.07 14.06
CA ARG A 288 9.46 11.28 14.69
C ARG A 288 8.92 10.14 15.53
N ALA A 289 7.86 10.37 16.31
CA ALA A 289 7.22 9.34 17.11
C ALA A 289 6.59 8.24 16.23
N ALA A 290 5.89 8.62 15.16
CA ALA A 290 5.31 7.69 14.19
C ALA A 290 6.38 6.82 13.53
N ARG A 291 7.51 7.42 13.11
CA ARG A 291 8.65 6.70 12.53
C ARG A 291 9.24 5.68 13.51
N LEU A 292 9.41 6.04 14.77
CA LEU A 292 9.95 5.13 15.79
C LEU A 292 9.03 3.94 16.04
N LEU A 293 7.72 4.16 16.15
CA LEU A 293 6.75 3.07 16.28
C LEU A 293 6.74 2.15 15.04
N THR A 294 6.86 2.73 13.86
CA THR A 294 6.88 1.98 12.60
C THR A 294 8.15 1.13 12.50
N ARG A 295 9.31 1.64 12.89
CA ARG A 295 10.57 0.88 12.91
C ARG A 295 10.55 -0.24 13.95
N ASP A 296 10.06 0.04 15.16
CA ASP A 296 9.87 -0.99 16.19
C ASP A 296 8.96 -2.13 15.71
N ALA A 297 7.87 -1.80 15.02
CA ALA A 297 6.98 -2.80 14.43
C ALA A 297 7.66 -3.62 13.32
N ALA A 298 8.46 -2.97 12.46
CA ALA A 298 9.22 -3.65 11.43
C ALA A 298 10.28 -4.61 12.01
N GLU A 299 11.04 -4.16 13.00
CA GLU A 299 12.03 -4.98 13.72
C GLU A 299 11.39 -6.20 14.39
N LYS A 300 10.27 -6.03 15.09
CA LYS A 300 9.54 -7.13 15.73
C LYS A 300 8.98 -8.14 14.73
N ASN A 301 8.64 -7.69 13.52
CA ASN A 301 8.11 -8.56 12.48
C ASN A 301 9.20 -9.41 11.79
N GLU A 302 10.50 -9.10 11.97
CA GLU A 302 11.62 -9.97 11.56
C GLU A 302 11.64 -11.28 12.36
N ASP A 303 11.39 -11.19 13.67
CA ASP A 303 11.40 -12.34 14.58
C ASP A 303 10.10 -13.16 14.53
N GLY A 304 9.08 -12.66 13.85
CA GLY A 304 7.76 -13.29 13.73
C GLY A 304 6.64 -12.25 13.64
N VAL A 305 5.44 -12.69 13.28
CA VAL A 305 4.29 -11.81 13.10
C VAL A 305 3.83 -11.21 14.44
N ASP A 306 3.94 -9.89 14.62
CA ASP A 306 3.39 -9.14 15.76
C ASP A 306 2.22 -8.23 15.32
N PRO A 307 0.95 -8.72 15.38
CA PRO A 307 -0.20 -7.93 14.95
C PRO A 307 -0.46 -6.69 15.81
N MET A 308 -0.07 -6.72 17.09
CA MET A 308 -0.27 -5.59 18.02
C MET A 308 0.69 -4.44 17.66
N ALA A 309 1.99 -4.72 17.50
CA ALA A 309 2.97 -3.71 17.12
C ALA A 309 2.65 -3.10 15.76
N ALA A 310 2.33 -3.93 14.75
CA ALA A 310 1.93 -3.47 13.42
C ALA A 310 0.67 -2.60 13.45
N SER A 311 -0.33 -2.97 14.28
CA SER A 311 -1.56 -2.18 14.42
C SER A 311 -1.33 -0.86 15.15
N MET A 312 -0.47 -0.82 16.18
CA MET A 312 -0.09 0.42 16.86
C MET A 312 0.62 1.37 15.90
N ALA A 313 1.59 0.87 15.15
CA ALA A 313 2.32 1.65 14.15
C ALA A 313 1.38 2.23 13.09
N LYS A 314 0.53 1.38 12.48
CA LYS A 314 -0.39 1.79 11.43
C LYS A 314 -1.41 2.81 11.93
N TYR A 315 -2.01 2.57 13.08
CA TYR A 315 -2.97 3.50 13.66
C TYR A 315 -2.32 4.86 13.93
N PHE A 316 -1.22 4.90 14.69
CA PHE A 316 -0.58 6.14 15.07
C PHE A 316 -0.03 6.91 13.87
N ALA A 317 0.69 6.25 12.96
CA ALA A 317 1.27 6.90 11.78
C ALA A 317 0.20 7.46 10.84
N SER A 318 -0.92 6.74 10.63
CA SER A 318 -2.02 7.20 9.77
C SER A 318 -2.71 8.45 10.30
N GLU A 319 -3.01 8.51 11.59
CA GLU A 319 -3.62 9.71 12.20
C GLU A 319 -2.62 10.88 12.17
N THR A 320 -1.35 10.61 12.50
CA THR A 320 -0.26 11.62 12.40
C THR A 320 -0.15 12.19 10.99
N ALA A 321 -0.23 11.35 9.96
CA ALA A 321 -0.13 11.84 8.57
C ALA A 321 -1.27 12.79 8.21
N VAL A 322 -2.49 12.51 8.66
CA VAL A 322 -3.66 13.39 8.44
C VAL A 322 -3.46 14.72 9.18
N ASP A 323 -3.05 14.67 10.44
CA ASP A 323 -2.87 15.87 11.27
C ASP A 323 -1.74 16.76 10.74
N VAL A 324 -0.58 16.17 10.40
CA VAL A 324 0.57 16.90 9.85
C VAL A 324 0.25 17.50 8.49
N ALA A 325 -0.41 16.75 7.59
CA ALA A 325 -0.82 17.28 6.29
C ALA A 325 -1.83 18.42 6.43
N ASN A 326 -2.77 18.33 7.38
CA ASN A 326 -3.69 19.41 7.71
C ASN A 326 -2.96 20.68 8.18
N GLU A 327 -1.99 20.54 9.09
CA GLU A 327 -1.20 21.67 9.59
C GLU A 327 -0.29 22.25 8.50
N ALA A 328 0.23 21.44 7.58
CA ALA A 328 1.00 21.92 6.42
C ALA A 328 0.15 22.83 5.52
N VAL A 329 -1.09 22.44 5.20
CA VAL A 329 -2.05 23.31 4.49
C VAL A 329 -2.27 24.60 5.28
N GLN A 330 -2.43 24.51 6.60
CA GLN A 330 -2.66 25.69 7.45
C GLN A 330 -1.44 26.64 7.47
N VAL A 331 -0.22 26.13 7.49
CA VAL A 331 1.04 26.92 7.43
C VAL A 331 1.13 27.69 6.11
N HIS A 332 0.77 27.06 5.00
CA HIS A 332 0.73 27.70 3.68
C HIS A 332 -0.40 28.73 3.53
N GLY A 333 -1.41 28.69 4.42
CA GLY A 333 -2.54 29.61 4.37
C GLY A 333 -3.33 29.46 3.07
N GLY A 334 -3.69 30.59 2.43
CA GLY A 334 -4.47 30.57 1.17
C GLY A 334 -3.78 29.80 0.03
N TYR A 335 -2.47 29.80 -0.04
CA TYR A 335 -1.71 29.05 -1.04
C TYR A 335 -1.79 27.53 -0.81
N GLY A 336 -1.86 27.07 0.43
CA GLY A 336 -2.06 25.65 0.76
C GLY A 336 -3.42 25.10 0.33
N TYR A 337 -4.37 25.97 -0.04
CA TYR A 337 -5.71 25.61 -0.54
C TYR A 337 -5.81 25.65 -2.06
N THR A 338 -4.70 25.85 -2.75
CA THR A 338 -4.59 25.84 -4.21
C THR A 338 -3.68 24.70 -4.67
N LYS A 339 -3.73 24.36 -5.95
CA LYS A 339 -2.86 23.32 -6.54
C LYS A 339 -1.45 23.80 -6.87
N ASP A 340 -1.09 25.02 -6.48
CA ASP A 340 0.25 25.58 -6.70
C ASP A 340 1.31 24.93 -5.78
N PHE A 341 0.85 24.31 -4.70
CA PHE A 341 1.68 23.60 -3.72
C PHE A 341 1.14 22.20 -3.45
N ASP A 342 2.04 21.25 -3.23
CA ASP A 342 1.72 19.83 -3.06
C ASP A 342 0.97 19.50 -1.75
N VAL A 343 0.97 20.40 -0.78
CA VAL A 343 0.38 20.15 0.56
C VAL A 343 -1.12 19.83 0.52
N GLU A 344 -1.86 20.35 -0.46
CA GLU A 344 -3.27 20.01 -0.65
C GLU A 344 -3.43 18.54 -1.12
N ARG A 345 -2.49 18.04 -1.96
CA ARG A 345 -2.46 16.64 -2.40
C ARG A 345 -2.11 15.72 -1.23
N TYR A 346 -1.10 16.06 -0.43
CA TYR A 346 -0.75 15.28 0.76
C TYR A 346 -1.93 15.17 1.73
N TYR A 347 -2.70 16.25 1.94
CA TYR A 347 -3.88 16.23 2.77
C TYR A 347 -4.96 15.26 2.25
N ARG A 348 -5.23 15.27 0.93
CA ARG A 348 -6.19 14.35 0.30
C ARG A 348 -5.71 12.90 0.36
N ASP A 349 -4.43 12.68 0.12
CA ASP A 349 -3.82 11.36 0.07
C ASP A 349 -3.67 10.74 1.47
N ALA A 350 -3.25 11.52 2.47
CA ALA A 350 -3.09 11.04 3.83
C ALA A 350 -4.38 10.39 4.38
N LYS A 351 -5.55 10.90 4.01
CA LYS A 351 -6.82 10.42 4.56
C LYS A 351 -7.06 8.93 4.35
N ILE A 352 -6.67 8.37 3.21
CA ILE A 352 -6.91 6.95 2.94
C ILE A 352 -6.12 6.04 3.88
N THR A 353 -4.97 6.48 4.40
CA THR A 353 -4.14 5.68 5.30
C THR A 353 -4.85 5.28 6.59
N THR A 354 -5.86 6.05 7.02
CA THR A 354 -6.70 5.71 8.18
C THR A 354 -7.81 4.70 7.85
N ILE A 355 -8.02 4.36 6.57
CA ILE A 355 -9.17 3.58 6.09
C ILE A 355 -8.74 2.19 5.56
N TYR A 356 -7.84 2.13 4.56
CA TYR A 356 -7.45 0.88 3.93
C TYR A 356 -6.51 0.05 4.81
N GLU A 357 -6.30 -1.22 4.44
CA GLU A 357 -5.49 -2.20 5.23
C GLU A 357 -5.96 -2.34 6.69
N GLY A 358 -7.27 -2.12 6.88
CA GLY A 358 -7.95 -2.07 8.17
C GLY A 358 -8.04 -0.67 8.74
N THR A 359 -9.28 -0.21 8.98
CA THR A 359 -9.52 1.15 9.50
C THR A 359 -8.86 1.38 10.86
N SER A 360 -8.71 2.64 11.28
CA SER A 360 -8.20 2.99 12.62
C SER A 360 -8.97 2.28 13.74
N GLU A 361 -10.29 2.06 13.58
CA GLU A 361 -11.13 1.31 14.52
C GLU A 361 -10.73 -0.17 14.56
N ILE A 362 -10.48 -0.79 13.40
CA ILE A 362 -10.02 -2.18 13.34
C ILE A 362 -8.64 -2.34 13.99
N GLN A 363 -7.72 -1.36 13.78
CA GLN A 363 -6.42 -1.39 14.45
C GLN A 363 -6.58 -1.34 15.98
N LYS A 364 -7.43 -0.45 16.49
CA LYS A 364 -7.74 -0.35 17.93
C LYS A 364 -8.36 -1.64 18.49
N GLU A 365 -9.22 -2.29 17.71
CA GLU A 365 -9.82 -3.59 18.09
C GLU A 365 -8.74 -4.68 18.19
N ILE A 366 -7.78 -4.73 17.22
CA ILE A 366 -6.67 -5.68 17.29
C ILE A 366 -5.79 -5.40 18.50
N ILE A 367 -5.43 -4.14 18.74
CA ILE A 367 -4.63 -3.76 19.91
C ILE A 367 -5.32 -4.20 21.20
N SER A 368 -6.61 -3.88 21.33
CA SER A 368 -7.36 -4.16 22.57
C SER A 368 -7.46 -5.65 22.89
N ARG A 369 -7.43 -6.54 21.88
CA ARG A 369 -7.44 -8.00 22.06
C ARG A 369 -6.11 -8.57 22.55
N HIS A 370 -5.02 -7.79 22.44
CA HIS A 370 -3.69 -8.23 22.84
C HIS A 370 -3.19 -7.56 24.13
N LEU A 371 -4.00 -6.63 24.71
CA LEU A 371 -3.76 -6.05 26.05
C LEU A 371 -4.22 -7.01 27.16
#